data_515efb6de240b81d9c2d5c2d244aebc9
#
_entry.id   515efb6de240b81d9c2d5c2d244aebc9
#
_cell.length_a   1.000
_cell.length_b   1.000
_cell.length_c   1.000
_cell.angle_alpha   90.00
_cell.angle_beta   90.00
_cell.angle_gamma   90.00
#
_symmetry.space_group_name_H-M   'P 1'
#
loop_
_entity.id
_entity.type
_entity.pdbx_description
1 polymer ?
#
loop_
_entity_poly.entity_id
_entity_poly.type
_entity_poly.pdbx_seq_one_letter_code
_entity_poly.pdbx_strand_id
1 'polypeptide(L)'
;MLRILLSLLVFILPVFSQKSILQEVIDQAKSGSKLDLPSGIYKGNIIINKPLILDGKDQNAIIEGDGNGTVITILSSGVSLKNLTIRHSGEAHERVDAGVALKHVEQCHIENCKIVDTLFGIDMEQVNRSEISGNYIESKPFDLGLRGDGIRLWYSNDNHLNKNYLYRSRDFVVWYSHGNLIENNKGEYGRYSLHFMYTGKNIVKNNVYKHNSVGIFFMYSQDSIAIGNLIQNSLGTTGLGIGMKDASNFVLKDNTIIYCARGLFIDRSPYEPDTVNTIENNRIIYNSEGIHFHSLSLHNIFKGNIFKGNIEHVVNDSYNTKIDKNLFDSNFWDDYEGFDKNNDGMGDTSYRYYAYADKVWLLNPNIKFFYGSPVISILNFLAKLAPFSEPTLLISDKHPKMYEGEV
;
A
#
# COMPACT_ATOMS: atom_id res chain seq x y z
N MET A 1 -11.54 21.23 73.86
CA MET A 1 -11.69 20.32 72.69
C MET A 1 -10.63 20.64 71.67
N LEU A 2 -9.54 19.91 71.73
CA LEU A 2 -8.35 20.10 70.88
C LEU A 2 -8.47 19.18 69.68
N ARG A 3 -8.65 19.69 68.46
CA ARG A 3 -8.65 18.90 67.23
C ARG A 3 -7.22 18.76 66.70
N ILE A 4 -6.69 17.56 66.84
CA ILE A 4 -5.41 17.15 66.25
C ILE A 4 -5.66 16.92 64.74
N LEU A 5 -5.07 17.75 63.89
CA LEU A 5 -4.98 17.55 62.46
C LEU A 5 -3.82 16.61 62.18
N LEU A 6 -4.11 15.35 61.80
CA LEU A 6 -3.09 14.40 61.36
C LEU A 6 -2.86 14.64 59.87
N SER A 7 -1.77 15.35 59.52
CA SER A 7 -1.32 15.52 58.14
C SER A 7 -0.63 14.21 57.66
N LEU A 8 -1.30 13.50 56.76
CA LEU A 8 -0.73 12.34 56.08
C LEU A 8 0.29 12.84 55.05
N LEU A 9 1.57 12.79 55.37
CA LEU A 9 2.64 12.99 54.39
C LEU A 9 2.74 11.75 53.51
N VAL A 10 2.16 11.81 52.30
CA VAL A 10 2.39 10.80 51.26
C VAL A 10 3.77 11.04 50.68
N PHE A 11 4.74 10.24 51.10
CA PHE A 11 6.04 10.18 50.42
C PHE A 11 5.82 9.50 49.04
N ILE A 12 5.75 10.31 48.00
CA ILE A 12 5.91 9.82 46.61
C ILE A 12 7.40 9.51 46.46
N LEU A 13 7.79 8.27 46.71
CA LEU A 13 9.13 7.83 46.30
C LEU A 13 9.15 7.86 44.75
N PRO A 14 10.16 8.49 44.16
CA PRO A 14 10.33 8.38 42.72
C PRO A 14 10.59 6.89 42.42
N VAL A 15 9.70 6.26 41.67
CA VAL A 15 9.94 4.95 41.08
C VAL A 15 11.02 5.16 40.04
N PHE A 16 12.27 4.99 40.42
CA PHE A 16 13.35 4.85 39.45
C PHE A 16 13.04 3.58 38.66
N SER A 17 12.64 3.74 37.40
CA SER A 17 12.56 2.61 36.47
C SER A 17 13.96 1.98 36.44
N GLN A 18 14.07 0.79 37.00
CA GLN A 18 15.32 0.02 36.96
C GLN A 18 15.62 -0.29 35.49
N LYS A 19 16.77 0.16 34.99
CA LYS A 19 17.20 -0.15 33.62
C LYS A 19 17.15 -1.67 33.40
N SER A 20 16.72 -2.09 32.21
CA SER A 20 16.75 -3.52 31.85
C SER A 20 18.20 -4.02 31.80
N ILE A 21 18.42 -5.28 32.15
CA ILE A 21 19.74 -5.91 32.07
C ILE A 21 20.35 -5.76 30.66
N LEU A 22 19.52 -5.92 29.63
CA LEU A 22 19.96 -5.74 28.24
C LEU A 22 20.41 -4.29 27.98
N GLN A 23 19.73 -3.29 28.55
CA GLN A 23 20.14 -1.89 28.39
C GLN A 23 21.52 -1.65 29.04
N GLU A 24 21.80 -2.24 30.18
CA GLU A 24 23.12 -2.11 30.83
C GLU A 24 24.23 -2.72 29.96
N VAL A 25 23.98 -3.90 29.37
CA VAL A 25 24.91 -4.54 28.42
C VAL A 25 25.15 -3.65 27.19
N ILE A 26 24.07 -3.08 26.62
CA ILE A 26 24.17 -2.14 25.50
C ILE A 26 24.99 -0.91 25.89
N ASP A 27 24.74 -0.33 27.08
CA ASP A 27 25.45 0.86 27.54
C ASP A 27 26.95 0.62 27.74
N GLN A 28 27.35 -0.56 28.19
CA GLN A 28 28.75 -0.96 28.38
C GLN A 28 29.47 -1.39 27.11
N ALA A 29 28.73 -1.79 26.07
CA ALA A 29 29.29 -2.26 24.81
C ALA A 29 30.09 -1.15 24.11
N LYS A 30 31.19 -1.52 23.46
CA LYS A 30 31.96 -0.59 22.63
C LYS A 30 31.18 -0.26 21.34
N SER A 31 31.30 0.98 20.86
CA SER A 31 30.75 1.35 19.56
C SER A 31 31.25 0.42 18.45
N GLY A 32 30.35 -0.02 17.58
CA GLY A 32 30.64 -0.96 16.49
C GLY A 32 30.73 -2.43 16.89
N SER A 33 30.52 -2.78 18.17
CA SER A 33 30.56 -4.16 18.61
C SER A 33 29.35 -4.97 18.18
N LYS A 34 29.54 -6.28 18.08
CA LYS A 34 28.48 -7.26 17.91
C LYS A 34 28.12 -7.87 19.25
N LEU A 35 26.83 -7.84 19.60
CA LEU A 35 26.25 -8.51 20.76
C LEU A 35 25.39 -9.68 20.26
N ASP A 36 25.88 -10.90 20.48
CA ASP A 36 25.12 -12.11 20.26
C ASP A 36 24.24 -12.37 21.48
N LEU A 37 22.91 -12.38 21.29
CA LEU A 37 21.95 -12.63 22.34
C LEU A 37 21.59 -14.12 22.40
N PRO A 38 21.88 -14.83 23.47
CA PRO A 38 21.35 -16.16 23.70
C PRO A 38 19.83 -16.20 23.69
N SER A 39 19.26 -17.37 23.39
CA SER A 39 17.82 -17.61 23.49
C SER A 39 17.33 -17.29 24.90
N GLY A 40 16.24 -16.54 25.00
CA GLY A 40 15.68 -16.09 26.28
C GLY A 40 14.83 -14.84 26.14
N ILE A 41 14.23 -14.41 27.25
CA ILE A 41 13.38 -13.22 27.30
C ILE A 41 14.14 -12.09 28.01
N TYR A 42 14.34 -11.00 27.27
CA TYR A 42 14.97 -9.76 27.72
C TYR A 42 13.87 -8.72 27.94
N LYS A 43 13.54 -8.44 29.20
CA LYS A 43 12.43 -7.55 29.57
C LYS A 43 12.84 -6.08 29.61
N GLY A 44 11.89 -5.23 29.20
CA GLY A 44 11.98 -3.79 29.24
C GLY A 44 12.38 -3.16 27.91
N ASN A 45 12.04 -1.90 27.77
CA ASN A 45 12.36 -1.13 26.57
C ASN A 45 13.86 -0.78 26.51
N ILE A 46 14.42 -0.72 25.33
CA ILE A 46 15.84 -0.42 25.12
C ILE A 46 16.05 0.78 24.17
N ILE A 47 17.12 1.50 24.39
CA ILE A 47 17.56 2.63 23.56
C ILE A 47 18.98 2.34 23.06
N ILE A 48 19.18 2.43 21.75
CA ILE A 48 20.47 2.22 21.11
C ILE A 48 20.96 3.57 20.55
N ASN A 49 21.94 4.17 21.22
CA ASN A 49 22.49 5.48 20.90
C ASN A 49 23.94 5.46 20.37
N LYS A 50 24.41 4.30 19.95
CA LYS A 50 25.72 4.10 19.31
C LYS A 50 25.63 2.99 18.27
N PRO A 51 26.48 3.00 17.24
CA PRO A 51 26.55 1.88 16.29
C PRO A 51 26.81 0.56 17.01
N LEU A 52 25.98 -0.44 16.76
CA LEU A 52 26.18 -1.82 17.21
C LEU A 52 25.33 -2.81 16.41
N ILE A 53 25.71 -4.07 16.49
CA ILE A 53 24.96 -5.20 15.92
C ILE A 53 24.36 -5.99 17.07
N LEU A 54 23.04 -6.14 17.11
CA LEU A 54 22.32 -6.99 18.05
C LEU A 54 21.75 -8.19 17.29
N ASP A 55 22.23 -9.39 17.59
CA ASP A 55 21.91 -10.60 16.84
C ASP A 55 21.39 -11.73 17.74
N GLY A 56 20.13 -12.12 17.52
CA GLY A 56 19.46 -13.21 18.27
C GLY A 56 19.66 -14.60 17.64
N LYS A 57 20.40 -14.71 16.54
CA LYS A 57 20.75 -15.93 15.79
C LYS A 57 19.57 -16.71 15.20
N ASP A 58 18.52 -16.99 15.96
CA ASP A 58 17.42 -17.87 15.57
C ASP A 58 16.01 -17.35 15.92
N GLN A 59 15.87 -16.06 16.26
CA GLN A 59 14.63 -15.42 16.74
C GLN A 59 14.13 -15.91 18.10
N ASN A 60 14.86 -16.75 18.81
CA ASN A 60 14.53 -17.17 20.17
C ASN A 60 15.05 -16.18 21.25
N ALA A 61 15.83 -15.20 20.87
CA ALA A 61 16.11 -14.04 21.69
C ALA A 61 14.94 -13.04 21.56
N ILE A 62 14.16 -12.93 22.63
CA ILE A 62 12.90 -12.18 22.67
C ILE A 62 13.13 -10.89 23.47
N ILE A 63 12.97 -9.75 22.85
CA ILE A 63 12.93 -8.45 23.52
C ILE A 63 11.48 -8.12 23.78
N GLU A 64 11.09 -8.15 25.05
CA GLU A 64 9.72 -7.92 25.50
C GLU A 64 9.62 -6.57 26.19
N GLY A 65 8.88 -5.65 25.57
CA GLY A 65 8.61 -4.35 26.16
C GLY A 65 7.82 -4.44 27.47
N ASP A 66 7.71 -3.32 28.15
CA ASP A 66 6.96 -3.20 29.40
C ASP A 66 5.47 -2.86 29.21
N GLY A 67 5.00 -2.86 27.95
CA GLY A 67 3.63 -2.47 27.60
C GLY A 67 3.41 -0.96 27.54
N ASN A 68 4.48 -0.17 27.59
CA ASN A 68 4.41 1.29 27.51
C ASN A 68 5.48 1.84 26.57
N GLY A 69 5.07 2.58 25.55
CA GLY A 69 5.98 3.15 24.56
C GLY A 69 6.55 2.14 23.57
N THR A 70 7.65 2.52 22.94
CA THR A 70 8.36 1.74 21.93
C THR A 70 9.32 0.74 22.57
N VAL A 71 9.38 -0.48 22.04
CA VAL A 71 10.23 -1.55 22.59
C VAL A 71 11.72 -1.29 22.33
N ILE A 72 12.08 -0.95 21.08
CA ILE A 72 13.47 -0.63 20.70
C ILE A 72 13.49 0.74 20.02
N THR A 73 14.24 1.68 20.59
CA THR A 73 14.45 3.00 19.97
C THR A 73 15.90 3.12 19.50
N ILE A 74 16.12 3.37 18.21
CA ILE A 74 17.41 3.55 17.57
C ILE A 74 17.65 5.05 17.33
N LEU A 75 18.67 5.58 17.98
CA LEU A 75 19.08 6.99 17.93
C LEU A 75 20.49 7.16 17.34
N SER A 76 21.05 6.12 16.74
CA SER A 76 22.38 6.17 16.12
C SER A 76 22.38 5.49 14.78
N SER A 77 23.10 6.05 13.83
CA SER A 77 23.35 5.43 12.53
C SER A 77 24.21 4.17 12.63
N GLY A 78 24.13 3.28 11.64
CA GLY A 78 24.91 2.07 11.58
C GLY A 78 24.52 0.98 12.58
N VAL A 79 23.31 1.04 13.12
CA VAL A 79 22.77 -0.01 14.00
C VAL A 79 22.20 -1.15 13.15
N SER A 80 22.44 -2.38 13.57
CA SER A 80 21.86 -3.58 12.95
C SER A 80 21.15 -4.44 13.99
N LEU A 81 19.87 -4.73 13.74
CA LEU A 81 19.06 -5.69 14.50
C LEU A 81 18.84 -6.93 13.63
N LYS A 82 19.19 -8.11 14.12
CA LYS A 82 19.07 -9.35 13.36
C LYS A 82 18.48 -10.49 14.17
N ASN A 83 17.63 -11.29 13.54
CA ASN A 83 17.15 -12.56 14.08
C ASN A 83 16.54 -12.45 15.50
N LEU A 84 15.76 -11.40 15.74
CA LEU A 84 15.15 -11.12 17.04
C LEU A 84 13.63 -11.30 16.98
N THR A 85 13.04 -11.69 18.12
CA THR A 85 11.60 -11.48 18.35
C THR A 85 11.42 -10.23 19.21
N ILE A 86 10.60 -9.29 18.75
CA ILE A 86 10.34 -8.00 19.39
C ILE A 86 8.83 -7.93 19.63
N ARG A 87 8.42 -7.72 20.89
CA ARG A 87 7.00 -7.75 21.22
C ARG A 87 6.61 -6.86 22.37
N HIS A 88 5.29 -6.65 22.52
CA HIS A 88 4.65 -6.02 23.66
C HIS A 88 4.99 -4.53 23.80
N SER A 89 4.72 -3.73 22.72
CA SER A 89 4.77 -2.27 22.80
C SER A 89 3.59 -1.69 23.58
N GLY A 90 3.65 -0.40 23.88
CA GLY A 90 2.49 0.36 24.32
C GLY A 90 1.38 0.45 23.27
N GLU A 91 0.33 1.25 23.57
CA GLU A 91 -0.90 1.35 22.76
C GLU A 91 -1.26 2.80 22.39
N ALA A 92 -0.35 3.75 22.59
CA ALA A 92 -0.60 5.15 22.32
C ALA A 92 -0.29 5.49 20.87
N HIS A 93 -1.33 5.81 20.10
CA HIS A 93 -1.20 6.24 18.70
C HIS A 93 -0.46 7.57 18.58
N GLU A 94 -0.69 8.50 19.49
CA GLU A 94 -0.08 9.84 19.50
C GLU A 94 1.43 9.81 19.73
N ARG A 95 1.94 8.77 20.41
CA ARG A 95 3.38 8.55 20.65
C ARG A 95 4.00 7.62 19.61
N VAL A 96 3.19 7.01 18.76
CA VAL A 96 3.62 5.98 17.79
C VAL A 96 4.34 4.83 18.51
N ASP A 97 3.67 4.22 19.51
CA ASP A 97 4.26 3.12 20.27
C ASP A 97 4.57 1.93 19.35
N ALA A 98 5.84 1.71 19.04
CA ALA A 98 6.31 0.78 18.01
C ALA A 98 7.09 -0.41 18.58
N GLY A 99 7.21 -1.47 17.77
CA GLY A 99 8.21 -2.51 18.04
C GLY A 99 9.63 -1.95 17.90
N VAL A 100 9.90 -1.27 16.79
CA VAL A 100 11.18 -0.60 16.54
C VAL A 100 10.92 0.80 16.01
N ALA A 101 11.52 1.82 16.62
CA ALA A 101 11.55 3.17 16.10
C ALA A 101 12.98 3.61 15.77
N LEU A 102 13.19 4.10 14.56
CA LEU A 102 14.44 4.70 14.12
C LEU A 102 14.18 6.21 13.98
N LYS A 103 15.06 7.03 14.54
CA LYS A 103 14.89 8.49 14.54
C LYS A 103 16.17 9.21 14.14
N HIS A 104 16.10 9.99 13.04
CA HIS A 104 17.18 10.84 12.53
C HIS A 104 18.50 10.06 12.31
N VAL A 105 18.40 8.88 11.68
CA VAL A 105 19.53 7.95 11.50
C VAL A 105 19.65 7.50 10.06
N GLU A 106 20.78 6.88 9.72
CA GLU A 106 21.04 6.31 8.40
C GLU A 106 21.86 5.03 8.49
N GLN A 107 21.87 4.28 7.39
CA GLN A 107 22.66 3.05 7.28
C GLN A 107 22.36 2.03 8.39
N CYS A 108 21.10 1.95 8.79
CA CYS A 108 20.62 0.97 9.74
C CYS A 108 20.05 -0.26 9.02
N HIS A 109 20.11 -1.43 9.68
CA HIS A 109 19.60 -2.68 9.14
C HIS A 109 18.69 -3.35 10.16
N ILE A 110 17.48 -3.73 9.72
CA ILE A 110 16.56 -4.57 10.50
C ILE A 110 16.26 -5.80 9.65
N GLU A 111 16.81 -6.94 10.04
CA GLU A 111 16.84 -8.13 9.22
C GLU A 111 16.31 -9.35 9.96
N ASN A 112 15.41 -10.11 9.30
CA ASN A 112 14.89 -11.39 9.79
C ASN A 112 14.36 -11.33 11.23
N CYS A 113 13.69 -10.23 11.59
CA CYS A 113 13.05 -10.05 12.89
C CYS A 113 11.57 -10.42 12.85
N LYS A 114 11.05 -10.92 13.99
CA LYS A 114 9.64 -11.16 14.23
C LYS A 114 9.12 -10.07 15.17
N ILE A 115 8.31 -9.15 14.65
CA ILE A 115 7.77 -8.00 15.37
C ILE A 115 6.27 -8.24 15.52
N VAL A 116 5.82 -8.56 16.74
CA VAL A 116 4.45 -9.00 17.00
C VAL A 116 3.91 -8.40 18.29
N ASP A 117 2.59 -8.33 18.43
CA ASP A 117 1.96 -7.68 19.59
C ASP A 117 2.50 -6.25 19.83
N THR A 118 2.67 -5.51 18.72
CA THR A 118 3.10 -4.12 18.77
C THR A 118 2.05 -3.24 18.08
N LEU A 119 1.82 -2.03 18.59
CA LEU A 119 0.82 -1.14 17.96
C LEU A 119 1.29 -0.76 16.56
N PHE A 120 2.47 -0.11 16.45
CA PHE A 120 3.19 0.06 15.19
C PHE A 120 4.31 -0.99 15.11
N GLY A 121 4.61 -1.46 13.89
CA GLY A 121 5.70 -2.40 13.70
C GLY A 121 7.07 -1.71 13.71
N ILE A 122 7.44 -1.10 12.59
CA ILE A 122 8.68 -0.34 12.40
C ILE A 122 8.32 1.09 12.04
N ASP A 123 8.73 2.06 12.86
CA ASP A 123 8.60 3.48 12.62
C ASP A 123 9.94 4.09 12.20
N MET A 124 9.97 4.73 11.02
CA MET A 124 11.16 5.34 10.43
C MET A 124 10.91 6.84 10.28
N GLU A 125 11.47 7.64 11.20
CA GLU A 125 11.38 9.09 11.19
C GLU A 125 12.72 9.70 10.77
N GLN A 126 12.78 10.32 9.59
CA GLN A 126 14.00 10.88 8.99
C GLN A 126 15.14 9.86 8.92
N VAL A 127 14.83 8.69 8.32
CA VAL A 127 15.76 7.56 8.17
C VAL A 127 16.17 7.44 6.71
N ASN A 128 17.47 7.40 6.44
CA ASN A 128 17.95 7.35 5.06
C ASN A 128 18.92 6.17 4.84
N ARG A 129 18.99 5.69 3.60
CA ARG A 129 19.96 4.68 3.15
C ARG A 129 20.04 3.45 4.06
N SER A 130 18.86 3.05 4.58
CA SER A 130 18.71 1.91 5.50
C SER A 130 18.04 0.74 4.83
N GLU A 131 18.25 -0.47 5.35
CA GLU A 131 17.66 -1.69 4.83
C GLU A 131 16.77 -2.36 5.87
N ILE A 132 15.53 -2.64 5.47
CA ILE A 132 14.53 -3.35 6.27
C ILE A 132 14.14 -4.60 5.49
N SER A 133 14.63 -5.76 5.91
CA SER A 133 14.53 -6.97 5.07
C SER A 133 14.13 -8.23 5.83
N GLY A 134 13.25 -9.03 5.21
CA GLY A 134 12.89 -10.35 5.71
C GLY A 134 12.12 -10.38 7.05
N ASN A 135 11.53 -9.27 7.46
CA ASN A 135 10.84 -9.19 8.74
C ASN A 135 9.39 -9.68 8.64
N TYR A 136 8.91 -10.37 9.68
CA TYR A 136 7.50 -10.64 9.91
C TYR A 136 6.93 -9.61 10.89
N ILE A 137 5.87 -8.92 10.50
CA ILE A 137 5.29 -7.81 11.26
C ILE A 137 3.80 -8.04 11.42
N GLU A 138 3.34 -8.07 12.67
CA GLU A 138 1.93 -8.21 13.03
C GLU A 138 1.56 -7.24 14.16
N SER A 139 0.52 -6.45 13.93
CA SER A 139 0.01 -5.50 14.92
C SER A 139 -0.71 -6.25 16.07
N LYS A 140 -1.03 -5.50 17.14
CA LYS A 140 -1.91 -5.99 18.21
C LYS A 140 -3.24 -6.50 17.65
N PRO A 141 -3.90 -7.45 18.33
CA PRO A 141 -5.14 -8.08 17.85
C PRO A 141 -6.38 -7.17 17.98
N PHE A 142 -6.22 -5.93 17.56
CA PHE A 142 -7.29 -4.93 17.54
C PHE A 142 -8.09 -4.99 16.23
N ASP A 143 -9.26 -4.37 16.23
CA ASP A 143 -9.98 -4.08 14.99
C ASP A 143 -9.14 -3.22 14.06
N LEU A 144 -9.34 -3.37 12.76
CA LEU A 144 -8.51 -2.77 11.72
C LEU A 144 -8.27 -1.25 11.91
N GLY A 145 -9.31 -0.52 12.33
CA GLY A 145 -9.21 0.93 12.54
C GLY A 145 -8.34 1.34 13.75
N LEU A 146 -8.16 0.43 14.69
CA LEU A 146 -7.39 0.65 15.93
C LEU A 146 -5.96 0.11 15.87
N ARG A 147 -5.59 -0.60 14.80
CA ARG A 147 -4.21 -1.04 14.59
C ARG A 147 -3.33 0.13 14.19
N GLY A 148 -2.05 0.03 14.49
CA GLY A 148 -1.03 0.91 13.94
C GLY A 148 -0.48 0.38 12.61
N ASP A 149 0.38 1.17 11.98
CA ASP A 149 0.99 0.83 10.70
C ASP A 149 2.06 -0.26 10.91
N GLY A 150 2.17 -1.18 9.96
CA GLY A 150 3.20 -2.22 10.01
C GLY A 150 4.60 -1.64 9.78
N ILE A 151 4.75 -0.84 8.73
CA ILE A 151 5.94 -0.03 8.47
C ILE A 151 5.49 1.38 8.15
N ARG A 152 6.14 2.37 8.74
CA ARG A 152 5.86 3.78 8.50
C ARG A 152 7.15 4.53 8.19
N LEU A 153 7.22 5.14 7.00
CA LEU A 153 8.27 6.06 6.58
C LEU A 153 7.74 7.49 6.68
N TRP A 154 8.45 8.34 7.40
CA TRP A 154 8.16 9.77 7.56
C TRP A 154 9.43 10.55 7.27
N TYR A 155 9.45 11.33 6.17
CA TYR A 155 10.66 12.01 5.67
C TYR A 155 11.88 11.09 5.54
N SER A 156 11.68 9.85 5.06
CA SER A 156 12.70 8.79 5.03
C SER A 156 13.02 8.40 3.59
N ASN A 157 14.28 8.60 3.17
CA ASN A 157 14.66 8.56 1.77
C ASN A 157 15.73 7.49 1.48
N ASP A 158 15.72 7.04 0.21
CA ASP A 158 16.76 6.14 -0.32
C ASP A 158 16.90 4.83 0.47
N ASN A 159 15.81 4.35 1.06
CA ASN A 159 15.78 3.10 1.82
C ASN A 159 15.41 1.92 0.93
N HIS A 160 15.84 0.74 1.32
CA HIS A 160 15.50 -0.53 0.70
C HIS A 160 14.64 -1.38 1.65
N LEU A 161 13.40 -1.63 1.24
CA LEU A 161 12.43 -2.43 2.01
C LEU A 161 12.11 -3.70 1.21
N ASN A 162 12.64 -4.85 1.64
CA ASN A 162 12.66 -6.06 0.84
C ASN A 162 12.21 -7.29 1.62
N LYS A 163 11.39 -8.15 1.01
CA LYS A 163 10.94 -9.44 1.57
C LYS A 163 10.29 -9.36 2.95
N ASN A 164 9.72 -8.23 3.33
CA ASN A 164 8.98 -8.12 4.58
C ASN A 164 7.55 -8.70 4.40
N TYR A 165 7.02 -9.30 5.44
CA TYR A 165 5.65 -9.78 5.48
C TYR A 165 4.85 -9.04 6.55
N LEU A 166 3.93 -8.18 6.11
CA LEU A 166 3.02 -7.43 6.97
C LEU A 166 1.70 -8.20 7.04
N TYR A 167 1.39 -8.71 8.20
CA TYR A 167 0.16 -9.46 8.46
C TYR A 167 -0.68 -8.76 9.51
N ARG A 168 -1.95 -8.51 9.19
CA ARG A 168 -2.89 -7.86 10.12
C ARG A 168 -2.36 -6.56 10.74
N SER A 169 -1.60 -5.78 10.00
CA SER A 169 -1.24 -4.40 10.32
C SER A 169 -2.23 -3.44 9.66
N ARG A 170 -2.29 -2.17 10.08
CA ARG A 170 -3.19 -1.21 9.44
C ARG A 170 -2.71 -0.87 8.02
N ASP A 171 -1.57 -0.21 7.93
CA ASP A 171 -1.02 0.29 6.66
C ASP A 171 0.48 0.02 6.54
N PHE A 172 0.99 0.05 5.32
CA PHE A 172 2.38 0.33 5.02
C PHE A 172 2.45 1.77 4.48
N VAL A 173 2.97 2.69 5.26
CA VAL A 173 2.94 4.13 4.99
C VAL A 173 4.26 4.62 4.43
N VAL A 174 4.20 5.43 3.37
CA VAL A 174 5.35 6.13 2.78
C VAL A 174 4.93 7.59 2.59
N TRP A 175 5.23 8.44 3.57
CA TRP A 175 4.83 9.84 3.55
C TRP A 175 6.04 10.77 3.53
N TYR A 176 6.00 11.79 2.67
CA TYR A 176 7.09 12.77 2.47
C TYR A 176 8.45 12.12 2.22
N SER A 177 8.47 10.96 1.56
CA SER A 177 9.63 10.09 1.45
C SER A 177 9.91 9.75 -0.01
N HIS A 178 11.17 9.82 -0.42
CA HIS A 178 11.57 9.76 -1.82
C HIS A 178 12.66 8.73 -2.07
N GLY A 179 12.76 8.24 -3.32
CA GLY A 179 13.86 7.39 -3.75
C GLY A 179 13.91 5.99 -3.12
N ASN A 180 12.84 5.55 -2.44
CA ASN A 180 12.82 4.25 -1.79
C ASN A 180 12.56 3.11 -2.78
N LEU A 181 13.25 1.99 -2.59
CA LEU A 181 12.98 0.72 -3.28
C LEU A 181 12.18 -0.20 -2.35
N ILE A 182 10.95 -0.53 -2.77
CA ILE A 182 10.02 -1.38 -2.01
C ILE A 182 9.73 -2.61 -2.86
N GLU A 183 10.38 -3.73 -2.55
CA GLU A 183 10.28 -4.90 -3.42
C GLU A 183 10.09 -6.23 -2.67
N ASN A 184 9.45 -7.19 -3.36
CA ASN A 184 9.26 -8.56 -2.87
C ASN A 184 8.55 -8.66 -1.51
N ASN A 185 7.86 -7.60 -1.06
CA ASN A 185 7.12 -7.63 0.19
C ASN A 185 5.76 -8.32 0.03
N LYS A 186 5.23 -8.80 1.14
CA LYS A 186 3.88 -9.36 1.24
C LYS A 186 3.07 -8.56 2.25
N GLY A 187 1.78 -8.38 1.97
CA GLY A 187 0.87 -7.70 2.89
C GLY A 187 -0.52 -8.31 2.83
N GLU A 188 -1.07 -8.68 3.99
CA GLU A 188 -2.38 -9.32 4.07
C GLU A 188 -3.20 -8.80 5.26
N TYR A 189 -4.53 -8.69 5.05
CA TYR A 189 -5.53 -8.34 6.06
C TYR A 189 -5.29 -6.99 6.74
N GLY A 190 -4.73 -6.04 5.96
CA GLY A 190 -4.55 -4.64 6.31
C GLY A 190 -5.59 -3.73 5.67
N ARG A 191 -5.43 -2.41 5.87
CA ARG A 191 -6.22 -1.38 5.22
C ARG A 191 -5.58 -0.98 3.88
N TYR A 192 -4.40 -0.34 3.91
CA TYR A 192 -3.60 -0.04 2.72
C TYR A 192 -2.36 -0.92 2.68
N SER A 193 -2.21 -1.69 1.61
CA SER A 193 -0.97 -2.46 1.41
C SER A 193 0.24 -1.55 1.24
N LEU A 194 0.08 -0.44 0.50
CA LEU A 194 1.02 0.67 0.39
C LEU A 194 0.26 1.98 0.26
N HIS A 195 0.58 2.94 1.11
CA HIS A 195 -0.02 4.26 1.12
C HIS A 195 1.03 5.35 0.96
N PHE A 196 1.14 5.88 -0.24
CA PHE A 196 2.04 6.97 -0.57
C PHE A 196 1.33 8.31 -0.42
N MET A 197 2.00 9.30 0.19
CA MET A 197 1.50 10.66 0.26
C MET A 197 2.65 11.67 0.20
N TYR A 198 2.57 12.61 -0.76
CA TYR A 198 3.60 13.62 -1.01
C TYR A 198 4.99 13.02 -1.25
N THR A 199 5.07 12.05 -2.16
CA THR A 199 6.27 11.27 -2.41
C THR A 199 6.73 11.38 -3.87
N GLY A 200 7.97 10.94 -4.14
CA GLY A 200 8.46 10.88 -5.51
C GLY A 200 9.64 9.93 -5.68
N LYS A 201 9.87 9.52 -6.94
CA LYS A 201 11.03 8.69 -7.32
C LYS A 201 11.12 7.35 -6.58
N ASN A 202 9.98 6.82 -6.11
CA ASN A 202 9.92 5.52 -5.47
C ASN A 202 9.73 4.40 -6.51
N ILE A 203 10.31 3.24 -6.24
CA ILE A 203 10.15 2.03 -7.05
C ILE A 203 9.45 0.97 -6.22
N VAL A 204 8.28 0.52 -6.70
CA VAL A 204 7.45 -0.52 -6.06
C VAL A 204 7.44 -1.74 -6.97
N LYS A 205 8.13 -2.82 -6.56
CA LYS A 205 8.42 -3.92 -7.49
C LYS A 205 8.14 -5.29 -6.90
N ASN A 206 7.47 -6.16 -7.66
CA ASN A 206 7.26 -7.59 -7.35
C ASN A 206 6.66 -7.85 -5.95
N ASN A 207 5.84 -6.93 -5.44
CA ASN A 207 5.16 -7.14 -4.17
C ASN A 207 3.87 -7.95 -4.35
N VAL A 208 3.45 -8.66 -3.32
CA VAL A 208 2.23 -9.48 -3.30
C VAL A 208 1.31 -9.00 -2.19
N TYR A 209 0.17 -8.42 -2.56
CA TYR A 209 -0.81 -7.87 -1.63
C TYR A 209 -2.16 -8.54 -1.80
N LYS A 210 -2.69 -9.12 -0.72
CA LYS A 210 -3.94 -9.89 -0.76
C LYS A 210 -4.85 -9.55 0.41
N HIS A 211 -6.16 -9.55 0.15
CA HIS A 211 -7.19 -9.37 1.19
C HIS A 211 -7.04 -8.08 2.02
N ASN A 212 -6.50 -7.03 1.42
CA ASN A 212 -6.45 -5.70 2.05
C ASN A 212 -7.64 -4.87 1.55
N SER A 213 -8.05 -3.85 2.30
CA SER A 213 -9.12 -2.98 1.83
C SER A 213 -8.70 -2.22 0.57
N VAL A 214 -7.44 -1.78 0.51
CA VAL A 214 -6.83 -1.07 -0.61
C VAL A 214 -5.47 -1.71 -0.92
N GLY A 215 -5.19 -1.91 -2.19
CA GLY A 215 -3.88 -2.35 -2.65
C GLY A 215 -2.83 -1.24 -2.52
N ILE A 216 -2.41 -0.64 -3.61
CA ILE A 216 -1.43 0.46 -3.63
C ILE A 216 -2.16 1.77 -3.90
N PHE A 217 -1.91 2.80 -3.12
CA PHE A 217 -2.49 4.12 -3.36
C PHE A 217 -1.44 5.23 -3.37
N PHE A 218 -1.31 5.89 -4.50
CA PHE A 218 -0.45 7.05 -4.70
C PHE A 218 -1.27 8.31 -4.58
N MET A 219 -1.00 9.13 -3.56
CA MET A 219 -1.69 10.40 -3.33
C MET A 219 -0.67 11.55 -3.36
N TYR A 220 -0.98 12.60 -4.12
CA TYR A 220 -0.14 13.81 -4.21
C TYR A 220 1.34 13.47 -4.49
N SER A 221 1.57 12.51 -5.38
CA SER A 221 2.89 11.89 -5.58
C SER A 221 3.29 11.98 -7.06
N GLN A 222 4.61 11.85 -7.33
CA GLN A 222 5.12 11.97 -8.69
C GLN A 222 6.32 11.04 -8.98
N ASP A 223 6.66 10.92 -10.27
CA ASP A 223 7.91 10.31 -10.76
C ASP A 223 8.18 8.90 -10.21
N SER A 224 7.17 8.07 -10.01
CA SER A 224 7.35 6.76 -9.39
C SER A 224 6.91 5.62 -10.30
N ILE A 225 7.41 4.42 -10.01
CA ILE A 225 7.20 3.23 -10.84
C ILE A 225 6.59 2.12 -9.97
N ALA A 226 5.50 1.50 -10.44
CA ALA A 226 4.98 0.26 -9.90
C ALA A 226 5.05 -0.84 -10.96
N ILE A 227 5.86 -1.87 -10.71
CA ILE A 227 6.14 -2.91 -11.71
C ILE A 227 6.05 -4.32 -11.13
N GLY A 228 5.38 -5.22 -11.83
CA GLY A 228 5.33 -6.65 -11.51
C GLY A 228 4.59 -6.98 -10.19
N ASN A 229 3.77 -6.08 -9.65
CA ASN A 229 3.07 -6.32 -8.40
C ASN A 229 1.79 -7.15 -8.63
N LEU A 230 1.48 -8.04 -7.68
CA LEU A 230 0.21 -8.74 -7.61
C LEU A 230 -0.67 -8.14 -6.53
N ILE A 231 -1.82 -7.61 -6.92
CA ILE A 231 -2.85 -7.11 -6.02
C ILE A 231 -4.11 -7.95 -6.20
N GLN A 232 -4.59 -8.54 -5.12
CA GLN A 232 -5.69 -9.48 -5.16
C GLN A 232 -6.67 -9.27 -4.01
N ASN A 233 -7.99 -9.36 -4.31
CA ASN A 233 -9.07 -9.34 -3.32
C ASN A 233 -9.11 -8.06 -2.48
N SER A 234 -8.92 -6.89 -3.09
CA SER A 234 -9.19 -5.61 -2.45
C SER A 234 -10.66 -5.27 -2.64
N LEU A 235 -11.48 -5.62 -1.64
CA LEU A 235 -12.94 -5.60 -1.71
C LEU A 235 -13.55 -4.57 -0.76
N GLY A 236 -14.86 -4.34 -0.91
CA GLY A 236 -15.62 -3.40 -0.11
C GLY A 236 -15.79 -2.05 -0.79
N THR A 237 -16.43 -1.10 -0.10
CA THR A 237 -16.79 0.22 -0.65
C THR A 237 -15.60 1.06 -1.07
N THR A 238 -14.49 0.90 -0.38
CA THR A 238 -13.21 1.56 -0.68
C THR A 238 -12.22 0.64 -1.43
N GLY A 239 -12.68 -0.56 -1.81
CA GLY A 239 -11.84 -1.58 -2.43
C GLY A 239 -11.27 -1.09 -3.77
N LEU A 240 -9.95 -1.12 -3.88
CA LEU A 240 -9.27 -0.83 -5.14
C LEU A 240 -7.90 -1.53 -5.22
N GLY A 241 -7.48 -1.87 -6.43
CA GLY A 241 -6.17 -2.45 -6.71
C GLY A 241 -5.06 -1.40 -6.64
N ILE A 242 -4.95 -0.56 -7.66
CA ILE A 242 -4.02 0.57 -7.66
C ILE A 242 -4.82 1.86 -7.83
N GLY A 243 -4.62 2.81 -6.92
CA GLY A 243 -5.22 4.13 -6.96
C GLY A 243 -4.20 5.23 -7.19
N MET A 244 -4.58 6.24 -7.96
CA MET A 244 -3.81 7.46 -8.19
C MET A 244 -4.72 8.66 -7.93
N LYS A 245 -4.30 9.53 -7.02
CA LYS A 245 -4.98 10.79 -6.74
C LYS A 245 -3.98 11.94 -6.77
N ASP A 246 -4.22 12.92 -7.64
CA ASP A 246 -3.27 14.01 -7.88
C ASP A 246 -1.83 13.47 -8.09
N ALA A 247 -1.71 12.38 -8.87
CA ALA A 247 -0.47 11.66 -9.11
C ALA A 247 0.00 11.88 -10.55
N SER A 248 1.28 12.20 -10.74
CA SER A 248 1.82 12.62 -12.03
C SER A 248 3.12 11.92 -12.41
N ASN A 249 3.31 11.67 -13.69
CA ASN A 249 4.51 11.07 -14.25
C ASN A 249 4.81 9.66 -13.69
N PHE A 250 3.76 8.82 -13.61
CA PHE A 250 3.86 7.45 -13.13
C PHE A 250 4.02 6.45 -14.27
N VAL A 251 4.73 5.35 -13.98
CA VAL A 251 4.75 4.15 -14.81
C VAL A 251 4.17 2.98 -14.01
N LEU A 252 3.02 2.47 -14.46
CA LEU A 252 2.40 1.24 -13.96
C LEU A 252 2.61 0.15 -15.01
N LYS A 253 3.47 -0.84 -14.73
CA LYS A 253 3.89 -1.82 -15.72
C LYS A 253 3.85 -3.26 -15.21
N ASP A 254 3.39 -4.18 -16.04
CA ASP A 254 3.42 -5.62 -15.77
C ASP A 254 2.75 -6.03 -14.43
N ASN A 255 1.84 -5.20 -13.88
CA ASN A 255 1.13 -5.52 -12.65
C ASN A 255 -0.08 -6.43 -12.94
N THR A 256 -0.41 -7.31 -12.00
CA THR A 256 -1.63 -8.10 -12.01
C THR A 256 -2.58 -7.61 -10.93
N ILE A 257 -3.75 -7.15 -11.33
CA ILE A 257 -4.81 -6.64 -10.46
C ILE A 257 -6.05 -7.50 -10.68
N ILE A 258 -6.42 -8.27 -9.67
CA ILE A 258 -7.43 -9.30 -9.81
C ILE A 258 -8.39 -9.36 -8.61
N TYR A 259 -9.68 -9.56 -8.89
CA TYR A 259 -10.75 -9.69 -7.88
C TYR A 259 -10.84 -8.50 -6.92
N CYS A 260 -10.61 -7.28 -7.43
CA CYS A 260 -10.78 -6.05 -6.68
C CYS A 260 -12.16 -5.41 -6.98
N ALA A 261 -12.66 -4.57 -6.09
CA ALA A 261 -13.86 -3.79 -6.40
C ALA A 261 -13.59 -2.81 -7.55
N ARG A 262 -12.42 -2.16 -7.54
CA ARG A 262 -11.91 -1.36 -8.67
C ARG A 262 -10.49 -1.81 -8.98
N GLY A 263 -10.21 -2.10 -10.25
CA GLY A 263 -8.86 -2.45 -10.68
C GLY A 263 -7.92 -1.24 -10.58
N LEU A 264 -8.11 -0.26 -11.43
CA LEU A 264 -7.44 1.04 -11.38
C LEU A 264 -8.44 2.12 -10.98
N PHE A 265 -8.05 2.99 -10.05
CA PHE A 265 -8.79 4.18 -9.67
C PHE A 265 -7.95 5.42 -9.97
N ILE A 266 -8.43 6.31 -10.85
CA ILE A 266 -7.68 7.47 -11.33
C ILE A 266 -8.49 8.72 -11.01
N ASP A 267 -8.03 9.49 -10.03
CA ASP A 267 -8.65 10.73 -9.58
C ASP A 267 -7.71 11.89 -9.89
N ARG A 268 -8.13 12.76 -10.78
CA ARG A 268 -7.41 13.97 -11.20
C ARG A 268 -5.90 13.71 -11.43
N SER A 269 -5.61 12.65 -12.18
CA SER A 269 -4.24 12.20 -12.46
C SER A 269 -4.05 12.01 -13.98
N PRO A 270 -2.94 12.49 -14.58
CA PRO A 270 -1.92 13.31 -13.97
C PRO A 270 -2.45 14.70 -13.55
N TYR A 271 -1.90 15.25 -12.48
CA TYR A 271 -2.28 16.56 -11.93
C TYR A 271 -1.36 17.69 -12.41
N GLU A 272 -0.04 17.44 -12.44
CA GLU A 272 0.94 18.42 -12.86
C GLU A 272 0.85 18.68 -14.39
N PRO A 273 0.96 19.93 -14.82
CA PRO A 273 0.95 20.26 -16.24
C PRO A 273 2.05 19.53 -17.02
N ASP A 274 1.74 19.20 -18.29
CA ASP A 274 2.66 18.57 -19.24
C ASP A 274 3.25 17.22 -18.80
N THR A 275 2.62 16.56 -17.82
CA THR A 275 2.97 15.21 -17.38
C THR A 275 2.04 14.15 -17.95
N VAL A 276 2.53 12.91 -18.00
CA VAL A 276 1.79 11.76 -18.52
C VAL A 276 1.97 10.60 -17.55
N ASN A 277 0.89 9.88 -17.28
CA ASN A 277 0.99 8.57 -16.63
C ASN A 277 0.94 7.47 -17.70
N THR A 278 1.85 6.52 -17.63
CA THR A 278 1.94 5.38 -18.54
C THR A 278 1.51 4.11 -17.82
N ILE A 279 0.49 3.44 -18.36
CA ILE A 279 -0.10 2.21 -17.85
C ILE A 279 0.09 1.15 -18.93
N GLU A 280 1.09 0.27 -18.78
CA GLU A 280 1.48 -0.64 -19.85
C GLU A 280 1.61 -2.10 -19.40
N ASN A 281 1.14 -3.01 -20.24
CA ASN A 281 1.23 -4.46 -20.07
C ASN A 281 0.66 -4.99 -18.74
N ASN A 282 -0.28 -4.28 -18.12
CA ASN A 282 -0.90 -4.75 -16.88
C ASN A 282 -2.04 -5.72 -17.19
N ARG A 283 -2.28 -6.66 -16.28
CA ARG A 283 -3.43 -7.56 -16.28
C ARG A 283 -4.46 -7.04 -15.27
N ILE A 284 -5.54 -6.47 -15.77
CA ILE A 284 -6.63 -5.89 -14.98
C ILE A 284 -7.85 -6.78 -15.23
N ILE A 285 -7.98 -7.82 -14.40
CA ILE A 285 -8.85 -8.95 -14.71
C ILE A 285 -9.80 -9.30 -13.56
N TYR A 286 -11.03 -9.68 -13.90
CA TYR A 286 -12.06 -10.15 -12.97
C TYR A 286 -12.34 -9.18 -11.81
N ASN A 287 -12.27 -7.87 -12.08
CA ASN A 287 -12.65 -6.85 -11.12
C ASN A 287 -14.11 -6.44 -11.33
N SER A 288 -14.75 -5.79 -10.36
CA SER A 288 -16.07 -5.21 -10.64
C SER A 288 -15.93 -4.06 -11.63
N GLU A 289 -14.93 -3.20 -11.46
CA GLU A 289 -14.59 -2.13 -12.40
C GLU A 289 -13.13 -2.28 -12.82
N GLY A 290 -12.86 -2.28 -14.12
CA GLY A 290 -11.50 -2.36 -14.64
C GLY A 290 -10.73 -1.07 -14.39
N ILE A 291 -11.19 0.03 -14.98
CA ILE A 291 -10.69 1.38 -14.76
C ILE A 291 -11.83 2.26 -14.26
N HIS A 292 -11.61 2.96 -13.18
CA HIS A 292 -12.54 3.96 -12.66
C HIS A 292 -11.90 5.36 -12.75
N PHE A 293 -12.42 6.19 -13.64
CA PHE A 293 -12.04 7.60 -13.72
C PHE A 293 -12.95 8.42 -12.80
N HIS A 294 -12.33 9.13 -11.87
CA HIS A 294 -12.96 10.09 -10.98
C HIS A 294 -12.40 11.48 -11.25
N SER A 295 -13.25 12.49 -11.29
CA SER A 295 -12.84 13.86 -11.64
C SER A 295 -12.19 13.96 -13.05
N LEU A 296 -11.56 15.06 -13.36
CA LEU A 296 -10.90 15.31 -14.64
C LEU A 296 -9.56 14.54 -14.66
N SER A 297 -9.50 13.45 -15.40
CA SER A 297 -8.31 12.61 -15.54
C SER A 297 -7.97 12.45 -17.02
N LEU A 298 -6.98 13.18 -17.50
CA LEU A 298 -6.56 13.26 -18.90
C LEU A 298 -5.07 12.93 -19.02
N HIS A 299 -4.59 12.69 -20.24
CA HIS A 299 -3.19 12.44 -20.55
C HIS A 299 -2.60 11.18 -19.89
N ASN A 300 -3.45 10.15 -19.68
CA ASN A 300 -2.99 8.81 -19.35
C ASN A 300 -2.83 7.99 -20.64
N ILE A 301 -1.78 7.18 -20.73
CA ILE A 301 -1.52 6.28 -21.85
C ILE A 301 -1.69 4.85 -21.37
N PHE A 302 -2.66 4.13 -21.95
CA PHE A 302 -2.93 2.72 -21.71
C PHE A 302 -2.47 1.91 -22.90
N LYS A 303 -1.40 1.15 -22.76
CA LYS A 303 -0.83 0.38 -23.87
C LYS A 303 -0.56 -1.06 -23.53
N GLY A 304 -1.03 -1.96 -24.36
CA GLY A 304 -0.73 -3.39 -24.23
C GLY A 304 -1.35 -4.09 -23.02
N ASN A 305 -2.27 -3.44 -22.27
CA ASN A 305 -2.90 -4.00 -21.11
C ASN A 305 -3.95 -5.07 -21.49
N ILE A 306 -4.25 -5.94 -20.55
CA ILE A 306 -5.28 -6.97 -20.66
C ILE A 306 -6.44 -6.62 -19.76
N PHE A 307 -7.61 -6.35 -20.34
CA PHE A 307 -8.87 -6.15 -19.65
C PHE A 307 -9.77 -7.35 -19.92
N LYS A 308 -9.99 -8.18 -18.89
CA LYS A 308 -10.71 -9.44 -19.03
C LYS A 308 -11.60 -9.74 -17.84
N GLY A 309 -12.85 -10.12 -18.10
CA GLY A 309 -13.80 -10.55 -17.09
C GLY A 309 -14.19 -9.48 -16.07
N ASN A 310 -13.89 -8.20 -16.35
CA ASN A 310 -14.36 -7.11 -15.51
C ASN A 310 -15.86 -6.88 -15.78
N ILE A 311 -16.65 -6.62 -14.74
CA ILE A 311 -18.08 -6.37 -14.91
C ILE A 311 -18.30 -5.11 -15.75
N GLU A 312 -17.53 -4.06 -15.46
CA GLU A 312 -17.45 -2.85 -16.28
C GLU A 312 -15.98 -2.60 -16.60
N HIS A 313 -15.63 -2.52 -17.87
CA HIS A 313 -14.23 -2.25 -18.25
C HIS A 313 -13.79 -0.85 -17.88
N VAL A 314 -14.66 0.13 -18.10
CA VAL A 314 -14.36 1.55 -17.84
C VAL A 314 -15.58 2.23 -17.22
N VAL A 315 -15.39 2.87 -16.09
CA VAL A 315 -16.37 3.71 -15.40
C VAL A 315 -15.85 5.15 -15.37
N ASN A 316 -16.75 6.11 -15.65
CA ASN A 316 -16.52 7.53 -15.45
C ASN A 316 -17.69 8.10 -14.64
N ASP A 317 -17.45 8.41 -13.38
CA ASP A 317 -18.48 8.94 -12.48
C ASP A 317 -18.56 10.46 -12.47
N SER A 318 -17.72 11.13 -13.23
CA SER A 318 -17.68 12.58 -13.29
C SER A 318 -18.65 13.11 -14.34
N TYR A 319 -19.66 13.82 -13.89
CA TYR A 319 -20.64 14.45 -14.75
C TYR A 319 -19.96 15.45 -15.69
N ASN A 320 -20.15 15.29 -17.00
CA ASN A 320 -19.62 16.15 -18.06
C ASN A 320 -18.08 16.22 -18.21
N THR A 321 -17.30 15.40 -17.55
CA THR A 321 -15.86 15.32 -17.81
C THR A 321 -15.58 14.37 -18.95
N LYS A 322 -14.96 14.89 -20.01
CA LYS A 322 -14.49 14.07 -21.10
C LYS A 322 -13.17 13.43 -20.72
N ILE A 323 -13.07 12.13 -20.96
CA ILE A 323 -11.83 11.34 -20.78
C ILE A 323 -11.17 11.01 -22.13
N ASP A 324 -11.61 11.68 -23.20
CA ASP A 324 -11.22 11.47 -24.61
C ASP A 324 -9.77 11.81 -24.92
N LYS A 325 -9.07 12.53 -24.03
CA LYS A 325 -7.64 12.82 -24.13
C LYS A 325 -6.73 11.74 -23.55
N ASN A 326 -7.30 10.68 -22.96
CA ASN A 326 -6.52 9.49 -22.62
C ASN A 326 -6.30 8.66 -23.88
N LEU A 327 -5.08 8.15 -24.06
CA LEU A 327 -4.72 7.32 -25.20
C LEU A 327 -4.86 5.83 -24.82
N PHE A 328 -5.63 5.11 -25.62
CA PHE A 328 -5.71 3.65 -25.55
C PHE A 328 -5.17 3.08 -26.85
N ASP A 329 -4.20 2.19 -26.75
CA ASP A 329 -3.56 1.58 -27.92
C ASP A 329 -3.06 0.16 -27.60
N SER A 330 -3.34 -0.77 -28.49
CA SER A 330 -2.84 -2.16 -28.39
C SER A 330 -3.26 -2.91 -27.12
N ASN A 331 -4.40 -2.56 -26.50
CA ASN A 331 -4.91 -3.31 -25.36
C ASN A 331 -5.79 -4.49 -25.82
N PHE A 332 -5.84 -5.54 -25.00
CA PHE A 332 -6.78 -6.62 -25.16
C PHE A 332 -8.06 -6.38 -24.34
N TRP A 333 -9.22 -6.55 -25.00
CA TRP A 333 -10.54 -6.41 -24.43
C TRP A 333 -11.33 -7.67 -24.72
N ASP A 334 -11.76 -8.42 -23.71
CA ASP A 334 -12.41 -9.71 -23.91
C ASP A 334 -13.81 -9.63 -24.54
N ASP A 335 -14.39 -8.43 -24.60
CA ASP A 335 -15.65 -8.14 -25.29
C ASP A 335 -15.45 -7.49 -26.68
N TYR A 336 -14.23 -7.47 -27.21
CA TYR A 336 -13.96 -6.97 -28.54
C TYR A 336 -14.43 -7.96 -29.62
N GLU A 337 -15.36 -7.55 -30.48
CA GLU A 337 -15.99 -8.36 -31.53
C GLU A 337 -15.50 -7.97 -32.94
N GLY A 338 -14.32 -7.41 -33.07
CA GLY A 338 -13.75 -7.03 -34.35
C GLY A 338 -13.11 -8.20 -35.10
N PHE A 339 -12.43 -7.91 -36.17
CA PHE A 339 -11.76 -8.89 -37.03
C PHE A 339 -10.34 -8.40 -37.37
N ASP A 340 -9.49 -9.36 -37.74
CA ASP A 340 -8.11 -9.18 -38.19
C ASP A 340 -7.98 -9.82 -39.57
N LYS A 341 -7.98 -9.01 -40.65
CA LYS A 341 -7.90 -9.48 -42.03
C LYS A 341 -6.49 -9.80 -42.48
N ASN A 342 -5.52 -9.10 -41.92
CA ASN A 342 -4.11 -9.19 -42.32
C ASN A 342 -3.34 -10.20 -41.46
N ASN A 343 -3.96 -10.78 -40.43
CA ASN A 343 -3.40 -11.74 -39.47
C ASN A 343 -2.16 -11.20 -38.73
N ASP A 344 -2.16 -9.91 -38.36
CA ASP A 344 -1.09 -9.30 -37.55
C ASP A 344 -1.35 -9.36 -36.04
N GLY A 345 -2.49 -9.94 -35.64
CA GLY A 345 -2.92 -10.08 -34.25
C GLY A 345 -3.60 -8.82 -33.68
N MET A 346 -3.79 -7.79 -34.52
CA MET A 346 -4.47 -6.57 -34.17
C MET A 346 -5.82 -6.47 -34.91
N GLY A 347 -6.81 -5.89 -34.24
CA GLY A 347 -8.10 -5.68 -34.86
C GLY A 347 -8.07 -4.53 -35.87
N ASP A 348 -8.63 -4.75 -37.07
CA ASP A 348 -8.77 -3.75 -38.13
C ASP A 348 -9.79 -2.65 -37.82
N THR A 349 -10.59 -2.84 -36.79
CA THR A 349 -11.58 -1.85 -36.31
C THR A 349 -11.29 -1.45 -34.89
N SER A 350 -11.47 -0.16 -34.58
CA SER A 350 -11.25 0.33 -33.22
C SER A 350 -12.24 -0.29 -32.24
N TYR A 351 -11.76 -0.68 -31.07
CA TYR A 351 -12.63 -0.95 -29.93
C TYR A 351 -13.20 0.35 -29.39
N ARG A 352 -14.50 0.37 -29.11
CA ARG A 352 -15.21 1.53 -28.59
C ARG A 352 -16.09 1.11 -27.44
N TYR A 353 -15.84 1.65 -26.25
CA TYR A 353 -16.62 1.37 -25.07
C TYR A 353 -17.55 2.55 -24.75
N TYR A 354 -18.85 2.25 -24.63
CA TYR A 354 -19.89 3.25 -24.44
C TYR A 354 -20.59 3.06 -23.09
N ALA A 355 -20.91 4.16 -22.43
CA ALA A 355 -21.86 4.17 -21.34
C ALA A 355 -23.29 4.16 -21.87
N TYR A 356 -24.03 3.12 -21.59
CA TYR A 356 -25.46 2.97 -21.95
C TYR A 356 -26.38 3.20 -20.76
N ALA A 357 -26.43 2.26 -19.85
CA ALA A 357 -27.28 2.29 -18.66
C ALA A 357 -26.57 2.88 -17.44
N ASP A 358 -25.28 3.17 -17.52
CA ASP A 358 -24.45 3.68 -16.42
C ASP A 358 -24.98 5.01 -15.88
N LYS A 359 -25.66 5.80 -16.74
CA LYS A 359 -26.40 7.00 -16.30
C LYS A 359 -27.47 6.69 -15.26
N VAL A 360 -28.01 5.48 -15.25
CA VAL A 360 -29.05 5.07 -14.29
C VAL A 360 -28.44 4.82 -12.92
N TRP A 361 -27.21 4.27 -12.86
CA TRP A 361 -26.48 4.11 -11.60
C TRP A 361 -26.07 5.45 -10.99
N LEU A 362 -25.74 6.44 -11.80
CA LEU A 362 -25.45 7.80 -11.34
C LEU A 362 -26.66 8.45 -10.66
N LEU A 363 -27.87 8.11 -11.10
CA LEU A 363 -29.11 8.58 -10.48
C LEU A 363 -29.46 7.80 -9.21
N ASN A 364 -29.22 6.50 -9.21
CA ASN A 364 -29.47 5.64 -8.06
C ASN A 364 -28.48 4.46 -8.01
N PRO A 365 -27.43 4.54 -7.18
CA PRO A 365 -26.39 3.50 -7.08
C PRO A 365 -26.91 2.11 -6.73
N ASN A 366 -28.08 2.00 -6.08
CA ASN A 366 -28.68 0.71 -5.70
C ASN A 366 -29.12 -0.10 -6.92
N ILE A 367 -29.34 0.52 -8.07
CA ILE A 367 -29.69 -0.17 -9.31
C ILE A 367 -28.54 -1.05 -9.77
N LYS A 368 -27.31 -0.74 -9.43
CA LYS A 368 -26.12 -1.55 -9.72
C LYS A 368 -26.22 -2.97 -9.15
N PHE A 369 -27.01 -3.17 -8.07
CA PHE A 369 -27.31 -4.51 -7.53
C PHE A 369 -27.97 -5.44 -8.55
N PHE A 370 -28.72 -4.88 -9.51
CA PHE A 370 -29.41 -5.64 -10.56
C PHE A 370 -28.53 -5.84 -11.82
N TYR A 371 -27.26 -5.45 -11.80
CA TYR A 371 -26.34 -5.69 -12.90
C TYR A 371 -26.30 -7.19 -13.23
N GLY A 372 -26.31 -7.51 -14.52
CA GLY A 372 -26.40 -8.92 -14.99
C GLY A 372 -27.78 -9.56 -14.83
N SER A 373 -28.78 -8.85 -14.24
CA SER A 373 -30.16 -9.35 -14.27
C SER A 373 -30.73 -9.32 -15.69
N PRO A 374 -31.72 -10.19 -16.00
CA PRO A 374 -32.35 -10.18 -17.32
C PRO A 374 -32.92 -8.82 -17.70
N VAL A 375 -33.43 -8.06 -16.74
CA VAL A 375 -34.01 -6.72 -16.98
C VAL A 375 -32.95 -5.74 -17.45
N ILE A 376 -31.81 -5.66 -16.75
CA ILE A 376 -30.72 -4.77 -17.12
C ILE A 376 -30.08 -5.22 -18.42
N SER A 377 -29.90 -6.53 -18.65
CA SER A 377 -29.38 -7.06 -19.89
C SER A 377 -30.27 -6.72 -21.09
N ILE A 378 -31.59 -6.80 -20.93
CA ILE A 378 -32.54 -6.36 -21.97
C ILE A 378 -32.48 -4.86 -22.19
N LEU A 379 -32.40 -4.06 -21.12
CA LEU A 379 -32.26 -2.58 -21.25
C LEU A 379 -30.98 -2.21 -21.98
N ASN A 380 -29.86 -2.81 -21.66
CA ASN A 380 -28.59 -2.62 -22.37
C ASN A 380 -28.66 -3.04 -23.84
N PHE A 381 -29.29 -4.18 -24.11
CA PHE A 381 -29.51 -4.65 -25.49
C PHE A 381 -30.40 -3.70 -26.28
N LEU A 382 -31.53 -3.26 -25.70
CA LEU A 382 -32.41 -2.29 -26.35
C LEU A 382 -31.74 -0.92 -26.56
N ALA A 383 -30.92 -0.48 -25.61
CA ALA A 383 -30.15 0.75 -25.72
C ALA A 383 -29.10 0.67 -26.83
N LYS A 384 -28.52 -0.50 -27.08
CA LYS A 384 -27.62 -0.76 -28.23
C LYS A 384 -28.37 -0.75 -29.56
N LEU A 385 -29.59 -1.30 -29.61
CA LEU A 385 -30.39 -1.39 -30.85
C LEU A 385 -31.08 -0.07 -31.23
N ALA A 386 -31.64 0.62 -30.25
CA ALA A 386 -32.37 1.83 -30.46
C ALA A 386 -32.15 2.76 -29.23
N PRO A 387 -31.02 3.47 -29.18
CA PRO A 387 -30.70 4.30 -28.03
C PRO A 387 -31.72 5.42 -27.87
N PHE A 388 -32.39 5.44 -26.71
CA PHE A 388 -33.30 6.53 -26.33
C PHE A 388 -32.58 7.86 -26.07
N SER A 389 -31.26 7.80 -25.92
CA SER A 389 -30.32 8.93 -25.90
C SER A 389 -29.04 8.50 -26.60
N GLU A 390 -28.29 9.43 -27.17
CA GLU A 390 -26.97 9.13 -27.72
C GLU A 390 -26.07 8.55 -26.62
N PRO A 391 -25.55 7.32 -26.80
CA PRO A 391 -24.65 6.72 -25.83
C PRO A 391 -23.36 7.56 -25.76
N THR A 392 -22.84 7.71 -24.54
CA THR A 392 -21.60 8.48 -24.34
C THR A 392 -20.40 7.56 -24.62
N LEU A 393 -19.60 7.90 -25.62
CA LEU A 393 -18.32 7.21 -25.84
C LEU A 393 -17.38 7.52 -24.68
N LEU A 394 -16.96 6.50 -23.95
CA LEU A 394 -15.99 6.63 -22.85
C LEU A 394 -14.56 6.54 -23.36
N ILE A 395 -14.22 5.50 -24.10
CA ILE A 395 -12.88 5.30 -24.64
C ILE A 395 -12.94 4.74 -26.07
N SER A 396 -11.82 4.93 -26.78
CA SER A 396 -11.56 4.26 -28.07
C SER A 396 -10.12 3.77 -28.08
N ASP A 397 -9.94 2.45 -28.30
CA ASP A 397 -8.65 1.84 -28.61
C ASP A 397 -8.56 1.63 -30.12
N LYS A 398 -7.55 2.24 -30.75
CA LYS A 398 -7.47 2.25 -32.20
C LYS A 398 -6.99 0.92 -32.81
N HIS A 399 -6.16 0.21 -32.08
CA HIS A 399 -5.53 -1.03 -32.51
C HIS A 399 -5.66 -2.10 -31.42
N PRO A 400 -6.89 -2.56 -31.10
CA PRO A 400 -7.10 -3.55 -30.06
C PRO A 400 -6.45 -4.87 -30.43
N LYS A 401 -5.90 -5.58 -29.47
CA LYS A 401 -5.37 -6.94 -29.68
C LYS A 401 -6.50 -7.95 -29.85
N MET A 402 -6.35 -8.88 -30.79
CA MET A 402 -7.28 -10.00 -30.99
C MET A 402 -7.11 -11.11 -29.94
N TYR A 403 -5.93 -11.25 -29.38
CA TYR A 403 -5.59 -12.31 -28.45
C TYR A 403 -4.90 -11.76 -27.20
N GLU A 404 -5.07 -12.46 -26.08
CA GLU A 404 -4.49 -12.08 -24.78
C GLU A 404 -2.94 -12.03 -24.80
N GLY A 405 -2.31 -12.69 -25.80
CA GLY A 405 -0.86 -12.88 -25.85
C GLY A 405 -0.41 -14.04 -24.94
N GLU A 406 0.71 -14.68 -25.27
CA GLU A 406 1.34 -15.65 -24.38
C GLU A 406 1.89 -14.95 -23.14
N VAL A 407 1.70 -15.55 -21.97
CA VAL A 407 2.17 -15.11 -20.65
C VAL A 407 3.66 -15.40 -20.49
#